data_90b21fc5999355a5a925082442b31105
#
_entry.id   90b21fc5999355a5a925082442b31105
#
_cell.length_a   1.000
_cell.length_b   1.000
_cell.length_c   1.000
_cell.angle_alpha   90.00
_cell.angle_beta   90.00
_cell.angle_gamma   90.00
#
_symmetry.space_group_name_H-M   'P 1'
#
loop_
_entity.id
_entity.type
_entity.pdbx_description
1 polymer ?
#
loop_
_entity_poly.entity_id
_entity_poly.type
_entity_poly.pdbx_seq_one_letter_code
_entity_poly.pdbx_strand_id
1 'polypeptide(L)'
;MEQNRIIEVKLSAEREREELLEKVYKLMADGVLVCDPHRLDIRGQLSCGSGVKIDVNVVFEGDVVLKDGVTIGANCVLRDCKIGRGTEINPFTLIENAVVGEQSFVGPYGRVRPGSRVGDRVQIGNFVEVKNVNIASNCKIFPDFESE
;
A
#
# COMPACT_ATOMS: atom_id res chain seq x y z
N MET A 1 36.85 18.58 4.80
CA MET A 1 35.86 19.00 3.83
C MET A 1 34.92 17.87 3.46
N GLU A 2 35.46 16.75 2.99
CA GLU A 2 34.59 15.62 2.66
C GLU A 2 33.88 15.06 3.89
N GLN A 3 34.57 15.04 5.05
CA GLN A 3 33.95 14.61 6.30
C GLN A 3 32.78 15.50 6.70
N ASN A 4 32.89 16.83 6.45
CA ASN A 4 31.80 17.73 6.76
C ASN A 4 30.58 17.46 5.89
N ARG A 5 30.79 17.11 4.62
CA ARG A 5 29.68 16.75 3.73
C ARG A 5 29.00 15.47 4.20
N ILE A 6 29.78 14.48 4.63
CA ILE A 6 29.22 13.23 5.14
C ILE A 6 28.37 13.50 6.37
N ILE A 7 28.86 14.32 7.29
CA ILE A 7 28.13 14.67 8.52
C ILE A 7 26.83 15.38 8.16
N GLU A 8 26.86 16.34 7.23
CA GLU A 8 25.66 17.07 6.82
C GLU A 8 24.62 16.15 6.18
N VAL A 9 25.05 15.24 5.31
CA VAL A 9 24.17 14.28 4.67
C VAL A 9 23.54 13.35 5.70
N LYS A 10 24.35 12.88 6.64
CA LYS A 10 23.88 11.99 7.72
C LYS A 10 22.83 12.68 8.58
N LEU A 11 23.09 13.92 9.01
CA LEU A 11 22.14 14.67 9.83
C LEU A 11 20.84 14.95 9.08
N SER A 12 20.94 15.26 7.78
CA SER A 12 19.77 15.48 6.95
C SER A 12 18.93 14.22 6.85
N ALA A 13 19.56 13.08 6.61
CA ALA A 13 18.87 11.80 6.51
C ALA A 13 18.19 11.42 7.82
N GLU A 14 18.89 11.64 8.94
CA GLU A 14 18.32 11.36 10.25
C GLU A 14 17.11 12.26 10.55
N ARG A 15 17.17 13.53 10.16
CA ARG A 15 16.07 14.46 10.36
C ARG A 15 14.86 14.06 9.53
N GLU A 16 15.07 13.67 8.29
CA GLU A 16 13.98 13.20 7.44
C GLU A 16 13.31 11.96 8.04
N ARG A 17 14.11 11.06 8.59
CA ARG A 17 13.57 9.85 9.22
C ARG A 17 12.79 10.18 10.48
N GLU A 18 13.25 11.14 11.28
CA GLU A 18 12.53 11.59 12.47
C GLU A 18 11.18 12.20 12.10
N GLU A 19 11.16 13.05 11.07
CA GLU A 19 9.92 13.66 10.59
C GLU A 19 8.94 12.60 10.11
N LEU A 20 9.43 11.60 9.41
CA LEU A 20 8.60 10.49 8.95
C LEU A 20 8.04 9.70 10.12
N LEU A 21 8.88 9.40 11.12
CA LEU A 21 8.44 8.68 12.31
C LEU A 21 7.34 9.41 13.07
N GLU A 22 7.39 10.74 13.12
CA GLU A 22 6.33 11.51 13.75
C GLU A 22 5.00 11.31 13.04
N LYS A 23 5.01 11.28 11.71
CA LYS A 23 3.80 11.00 10.93
C LYS A 23 3.26 9.60 11.23
N VAL A 24 4.15 8.63 11.29
CA VAL A 24 3.76 7.25 11.59
C VAL A 24 3.16 7.13 12.98
N TYR A 25 3.81 7.74 13.98
CA TYR A 25 3.31 7.71 15.34
C TYR A 25 1.96 8.40 15.48
N LYS A 26 1.73 9.44 14.71
CA LYS A 26 0.42 10.10 14.70
C LYS A 26 -0.66 9.16 14.16
N LEU A 27 -0.37 8.43 13.09
CA LEU A 27 -1.28 7.42 12.57
C LEU A 27 -1.57 6.36 13.62
N MET A 28 -0.54 5.89 14.33
CA MET A 28 -0.70 4.89 15.38
C MET A 28 -1.53 5.43 16.53
N ALA A 29 -1.34 6.69 16.90
CA ALA A 29 -2.13 7.33 17.93
C ALA A 29 -3.61 7.45 17.53
N ASP A 30 -3.87 7.56 16.23
CA ASP A 30 -5.23 7.60 15.70
C ASP A 30 -5.83 6.21 15.48
N GLY A 31 -5.11 5.16 15.84
CA GLY A 31 -5.65 3.79 15.83
C GLY A 31 -5.17 2.90 14.71
N VAL A 32 -4.24 3.36 13.87
CA VAL A 32 -3.66 2.51 12.82
C VAL A 32 -2.69 1.53 13.45
N LEU A 33 -2.84 0.25 13.13
CA LEU A 33 -1.93 -0.79 13.61
C LEU A 33 -0.76 -0.90 12.64
N VAL A 34 0.40 -0.42 13.05
CA VAL A 34 1.63 -0.48 12.26
C VAL A 34 2.55 -1.50 12.91
N CYS A 35 2.93 -2.53 12.16
CA CYS A 35 3.73 -3.64 12.68
C CYS A 35 5.10 -3.16 13.18
N ASP A 36 5.77 -2.33 12.38
CA ASP A 36 7.06 -1.74 12.77
C ASP A 36 7.16 -0.33 12.20
N PRO A 37 7.06 0.70 13.03
CA PRO A 37 7.11 2.08 12.55
C PRO A 37 8.43 2.46 11.88
N HIS A 38 9.51 1.74 12.16
CA HIS A 38 10.81 2.00 11.55
C HIS A 38 10.94 1.38 10.15
N ARG A 39 9.97 0.58 9.74
CA ARG A 39 9.98 -0.12 8.46
C ARG A 39 8.77 0.24 7.60
N LEU A 40 8.41 1.50 7.63
CA LEU A 40 7.29 2.06 6.87
C LEU A 40 7.77 3.36 6.26
N ASP A 41 7.53 3.55 4.97
CA ASP A 41 7.82 4.80 4.30
C ASP A 41 6.55 5.44 3.76
N ILE A 42 6.38 6.73 4.04
CA ILE A 42 5.27 7.52 3.54
C ILE A 42 5.85 8.70 2.77
N ARG A 43 5.69 8.66 1.45
CA ARG A 43 6.22 9.67 0.55
C ARG A 43 5.05 10.41 -0.11
N GLY A 44 4.36 11.23 0.67
CA GLY A 44 3.17 11.94 0.24
C GLY A 44 2.13 11.98 1.34
N GLN A 45 0.87 11.89 0.96
CA GLN A 45 -0.27 11.98 1.88
C GLN A 45 -0.90 10.60 2.05
N LEU A 46 -1.00 10.14 3.28
CA LEU A 46 -1.67 8.89 3.61
C LEU A 46 -2.84 9.17 4.53
N SER A 47 -4.04 8.78 4.12
CA SER A 47 -5.25 8.87 4.93
C SER A 47 -5.70 7.47 5.28
N CYS A 48 -5.97 7.22 6.55
CA CYS A 48 -6.42 5.91 7.02
C CYS A 48 -7.73 6.03 7.78
N GLY A 49 -8.65 5.12 7.50
CA GLY A 49 -9.84 4.95 8.31
C GLY A 49 -9.53 4.18 9.59
N SER A 50 -10.56 3.76 10.30
CA SER A 50 -10.38 3.00 11.53
C SER A 50 -10.06 1.53 11.24
N GLY A 51 -9.26 0.92 12.12
CA GLY A 51 -8.95 -0.51 12.02
C GLY A 51 -8.02 -0.88 10.88
N VAL A 52 -7.30 0.08 10.32
CA VAL A 52 -6.32 -0.18 9.25
C VAL A 52 -5.09 -0.84 9.85
N LYS A 53 -4.58 -1.85 9.15
CA LYS A 53 -3.37 -2.59 9.56
C LYS A 53 -2.33 -2.52 8.45
N ILE A 54 -1.09 -2.18 8.82
CA ILE A 54 0.01 -2.04 7.86
C ILE A 54 1.18 -2.88 8.34
N ASP A 55 1.61 -3.81 7.51
CA ASP A 55 2.73 -4.69 7.80
C ASP A 55 4.07 -4.01 7.46
N VAL A 56 5.16 -4.75 7.54
CA VAL A 56 6.52 -4.21 7.40
C VAL A 56 6.90 -3.96 5.95
N ASN A 57 7.82 -3.03 5.75
CA ASN A 57 8.41 -2.72 4.45
C ASN A 57 7.40 -2.28 3.41
N VAL A 58 6.39 -1.52 3.84
CA VAL A 58 5.40 -0.96 2.93
C VAL A 58 5.82 0.46 2.56
N VAL A 59 5.64 0.81 1.30
CA VAL A 59 5.92 2.16 0.81
C VAL A 59 4.64 2.74 0.24
N PHE A 60 4.27 3.92 0.74
CA PHE A 60 3.16 4.71 0.20
C PHE A 60 3.73 5.93 -0.51
N GLU A 61 3.30 6.15 -1.75
CA GLU A 61 3.73 7.31 -2.53
C GLU A 61 2.52 8.07 -3.06
N GLY A 62 2.67 9.40 -3.17
CA GLY A 62 1.57 10.24 -3.64
C GLY A 62 0.40 10.26 -2.66
N ASP A 63 -0.81 10.35 -3.19
CA ASP A 63 -2.02 10.39 -2.37
C ASP A 63 -2.63 9.01 -2.26
N VAL A 64 -2.59 8.45 -1.06
CA VAL A 64 -3.14 7.11 -0.80
C VAL A 64 -4.22 7.22 0.26
N VAL A 65 -5.37 6.62 -0.02
CA VAL A 65 -6.50 6.58 0.90
C VAL A 65 -6.83 5.12 1.21
N LEU A 66 -6.75 4.77 2.48
CA LEU A 66 -7.11 3.44 2.97
C LEU A 66 -8.37 3.58 3.82
N LYS A 67 -9.46 2.97 3.40
CA LYS A 67 -10.72 3.05 4.13
C LYS A 67 -10.69 2.11 5.35
N ASP A 68 -11.79 2.11 6.11
CA ASP A 68 -11.87 1.33 7.34
C ASP A 68 -11.55 -0.15 7.12
N GLY A 69 -10.78 -0.71 8.03
CA GLY A 69 -10.51 -2.15 8.04
C GLY A 69 -9.60 -2.67 6.96
N VAL A 70 -8.96 -1.79 6.18
CA VAL A 70 -8.02 -2.19 5.14
C VAL A 70 -6.77 -2.80 5.77
N THR A 71 -6.29 -3.89 5.19
CA THR A 71 -5.06 -4.54 5.61
C THR A 71 -4.05 -4.51 4.46
N ILE A 72 -2.85 -4.03 4.74
CA ILE A 72 -1.77 -3.98 3.77
C ILE A 72 -0.68 -4.96 4.21
N GLY A 73 -0.43 -5.95 3.39
CA GLY A 73 0.60 -6.95 3.65
C GLY A 73 2.01 -6.44 3.45
N ALA A 74 2.97 -7.22 3.88
CA ALA A 74 4.38 -6.84 3.85
C ALA A 74 4.88 -6.63 2.42
N ASN A 75 5.82 -5.70 2.27
CA ASN A 75 6.53 -5.46 1.02
C ASN A 75 5.63 -5.01 -0.13
N CYS A 76 4.57 -4.28 0.19
CA CYS A 76 3.69 -3.69 -0.81
C CYS A 76 4.11 -2.26 -1.13
N VAL A 77 3.83 -1.83 -2.35
CA VAL A 77 4.02 -0.44 -2.78
C VAL A 77 2.68 0.05 -3.32
N LEU A 78 2.17 1.13 -2.74
CA LEU A 78 0.91 1.74 -3.15
C LEU A 78 1.17 3.19 -3.53
N ARG A 79 0.76 3.56 -4.75
CA ARG A 79 1.00 4.90 -5.29
C ARG A 79 -0.28 5.47 -5.88
N ASP A 80 -0.69 6.63 -5.39
CA ASP A 80 -1.87 7.34 -5.91
C ASP A 80 -3.06 6.41 -6.09
N CYS A 81 -3.58 5.88 -4.99
CA CYS A 81 -4.66 4.91 -5.06
C CYS A 81 -5.61 5.04 -3.89
N LYS A 82 -6.79 4.46 -4.06
CA LYS A 82 -7.80 4.39 -3.00
C LYS A 82 -8.19 2.93 -2.82
N ILE A 83 -8.16 2.49 -1.58
CA ILE A 83 -8.48 1.10 -1.23
C ILE A 83 -9.74 1.11 -0.37
N GLY A 84 -10.75 0.41 -0.81
CA GLY A 84 -12.07 0.36 -0.18
C GLY A 84 -12.08 -0.43 1.11
N ARG A 85 -13.14 -0.23 1.87
CA ARG A 85 -13.30 -0.79 3.21
C ARG A 85 -13.13 -2.31 3.21
N GLY A 86 -12.37 -2.80 4.18
CA GLY A 86 -12.20 -4.24 4.42
C GLY A 86 -11.37 -4.97 3.39
N THR A 87 -10.81 -4.26 2.42
CA THR A 87 -9.98 -4.87 1.38
C THR A 87 -8.63 -5.27 1.95
N GLU A 88 -8.12 -6.39 1.50
CA GLU A 88 -6.81 -6.90 1.89
C GLU A 88 -5.87 -6.90 0.69
N ILE A 89 -4.78 -6.19 0.84
CA ILE A 89 -3.71 -6.17 -0.15
C ILE A 89 -2.64 -7.10 0.39
N ASN A 90 -2.45 -8.23 -0.26
CA ASN A 90 -1.54 -9.26 0.21
C ASN A 90 -0.09 -8.95 -0.15
N PRO A 91 0.88 -9.60 0.51
CA PRO A 91 2.31 -9.23 0.37
C PRO A 91 2.82 -9.18 -1.06
N PHE A 92 3.81 -8.32 -1.29
CA PHE A 92 4.49 -8.18 -2.57
C PHE A 92 3.57 -7.74 -3.70
N THR A 93 2.64 -6.85 -3.40
CA THR A 93 1.68 -6.32 -4.37
C THR A 93 2.00 -4.86 -4.67
N LEU A 94 1.89 -4.47 -5.93
CA LEU A 94 2.10 -3.10 -6.39
C LEU A 94 0.80 -2.55 -6.98
N ILE A 95 0.34 -1.41 -6.45
CA ILE A 95 -0.87 -0.75 -6.94
C ILE A 95 -0.52 0.69 -7.27
N GLU A 96 -0.83 1.12 -8.49
CA GLU A 96 -0.51 2.45 -8.98
C GLU A 96 -1.70 3.06 -9.71
N ASN A 97 -2.04 4.32 -9.38
CA ASN A 97 -3.09 5.08 -10.04
C ASN A 97 -4.36 4.25 -10.29
N ALA A 98 -4.88 3.67 -9.24
CA ALA A 98 -6.00 2.75 -9.35
C ALA A 98 -6.95 2.90 -8.16
N VAL A 99 -8.16 2.38 -8.32
CA VAL A 99 -9.15 2.34 -7.25
C VAL A 99 -9.56 0.88 -7.06
N VAL A 100 -9.48 0.44 -5.81
CA VAL A 100 -9.94 -0.91 -5.42
C VAL A 100 -11.15 -0.73 -4.52
N GLY A 101 -12.20 -1.46 -4.80
CA GLY A 101 -13.45 -1.39 -4.05
C GLY A 101 -13.37 -2.05 -2.68
N GLU A 102 -14.55 -2.31 -2.12
CA GLU A 102 -14.67 -2.86 -0.75
C GLU A 102 -14.57 -4.37 -0.75
N GLN A 103 -14.10 -4.92 0.35
CA GLN A 103 -14.07 -6.36 0.62
C GLN A 103 -13.41 -7.17 -0.50
N SER A 104 -12.41 -6.60 -1.13
CA SER A 104 -11.66 -7.24 -2.21
C SER A 104 -10.33 -7.79 -1.69
N PHE A 105 -9.73 -8.69 -2.46
CA PHE A 105 -8.45 -9.29 -2.13
C PHE A 105 -7.54 -9.19 -3.35
N VAL A 106 -6.33 -8.67 -3.16
CA VAL A 106 -5.37 -8.50 -4.26
C VAL A 106 -4.04 -9.14 -3.86
N GLY A 107 -3.54 -10.02 -4.71
CA GLY A 107 -2.26 -10.67 -4.49
C GLY A 107 -2.35 -11.92 -3.63
N PRO A 108 -1.21 -12.46 -3.16
CA PRO A 108 0.14 -11.87 -3.23
C PRO A 108 0.71 -11.81 -4.64
N TYR A 109 1.77 -11.01 -4.80
CA TYR A 109 2.42 -10.83 -6.09
C TYR A 109 1.44 -10.35 -7.17
N GLY A 110 0.57 -9.42 -6.80
CA GLY A 110 -0.36 -8.79 -7.73
C GLY A 110 0.18 -7.46 -8.21
N ARG A 111 -0.25 -7.07 -9.40
CA ARG A 111 0.08 -5.76 -9.93
C ARG A 111 -1.15 -5.12 -10.55
N VAL A 112 -1.59 -4.01 -9.96
CA VAL A 112 -2.71 -3.23 -10.48
C VAL A 112 -2.12 -1.94 -11.04
N ARG A 113 -2.15 -1.82 -12.37
CA ARG A 113 -1.50 -0.73 -13.07
C ARG A 113 -2.46 0.43 -13.32
N PRO A 114 -1.92 1.59 -13.74
CA PRO A 114 -2.70 2.81 -13.87
C PRO A 114 -3.96 2.66 -14.71
N GLY A 115 -5.01 3.37 -14.28
CA GLY A 115 -6.28 3.40 -14.97
C GLY A 115 -7.22 2.27 -14.61
N SER A 116 -6.82 1.39 -13.69
CA SER A 116 -7.66 0.25 -13.32
C SER A 116 -8.64 0.61 -12.22
N ARG A 117 -9.85 0.06 -12.32
CA ARG A 117 -10.88 0.15 -11.29
C ARG A 117 -11.33 -1.26 -10.97
N VAL A 118 -11.09 -1.65 -9.74
CA VAL A 118 -11.48 -2.97 -9.23
C VAL A 118 -12.73 -2.77 -8.38
N GLY A 119 -13.76 -3.53 -8.66
CA GLY A 119 -15.03 -3.43 -7.95
C GLY A 119 -14.97 -3.99 -6.54
N ASP A 120 -16.17 -4.22 -5.99
CA ASP A 120 -16.31 -4.77 -4.64
C ASP A 120 -16.30 -6.29 -4.67
N ARG A 121 -15.77 -6.89 -3.61
CA ARG A 121 -15.76 -8.36 -3.47
C ARG A 121 -15.12 -9.04 -4.68
N VAL A 122 -14.03 -8.44 -5.15
CA VAL A 122 -13.22 -8.99 -6.24
C VAL A 122 -12.03 -9.70 -5.62
N GLN A 123 -11.68 -10.83 -6.19
CA GLN A 123 -10.49 -11.56 -5.79
C GLN A 123 -9.52 -11.62 -6.96
N ILE A 124 -8.37 -10.98 -6.79
CA ILE A 124 -7.28 -11.03 -7.75
C ILE A 124 -6.20 -11.92 -7.16
N GLY A 125 -5.97 -13.07 -7.78
CA GLY A 125 -5.02 -14.06 -7.27
C GLY A 125 -3.57 -13.66 -7.46
N ASN A 126 -2.67 -14.57 -7.16
CA ASN A 126 -1.24 -14.31 -7.24
C ASN A 126 -0.76 -14.30 -8.70
N PHE A 127 0.29 -13.52 -8.95
CA PHE A 127 0.91 -13.38 -10.27
C PHE A 127 -0.05 -12.88 -11.34
N VAL A 128 -1.00 -12.01 -10.95
CA VAL A 128 -1.93 -11.40 -11.89
C VAL A 128 -1.57 -9.93 -12.06
N GLU A 129 -1.52 -9.50 -13.30
CA GLU A 129 -1.32 -8.09 -13.64
C GLU A 129 -2.52 -7.60 -14.43
N VAL A 130 -3.08 -6.45 -14.01
CA VAL A 130 -4.17 -5.80 -14.73
C VAL A 130 -3.79 -4.36 -15.03
N LYS A 131 -4.22 -3.87 -16.20
CA LYS A 131 -3.88 -2.52 -16.65
C LYS A 131 -5.07 -1.89 -17.36
N ASN A 132 -5.43 -0.70 -16.90
CA ASN A 132 -6.45 0.11 -17.57
C ASN A 132 -7.74 -0.67 -17.85
N VAL A 133 -8.22 -1.38 -16.83
CA VAL A 133 -9.43 -2.20 -16.95
C VAL A 133 -10.40 -1.88 -15.82
N ASN A 134 -11.68 -2.11 -16.09
CA ASN A 134 -12.72 -2.08 -15.07
C ASN A 134 -13.11 -3.52 -14.76
N ILE A 135 -12.93 -3.91 -13.52
CA ILE A 135 -13.29 -5.25 -13.07
C ILE A 135 -14.58 -5.13 -12.27
N ALA A 136 -15.62 -5.78 -12.74
CA ALA A 136 -16.93 -5.74 -12.08
C ALA A 136 -16.87 -6.42 -10.71
N SER A 137 -17.77 -6.01 -9.82
CA SER A 137 -17.86 -6.60 -8.50
C SER A 137 -18.15 -8.09 -8.56
N ASN A 138 -17.70 -8.82 -7.56
CA ASN A 138 -17.89 -10.26 -7.39
C ASN A 138 -17.15 -11.12 -8.42
N CYS A 139 -16.11 -10.56 -9.06
CA CYS A 139 -15.29 -11.31 -10.01
C CYS A 139 -14.10 -11.95 -9.31
N LYS A 140 -13.64 -13.07 -9.86
CA LYS A 140 -12.41 -13.72 -9.41
C LYS A 140 -11.49 -13.84 -10.60
N ILE A 141 -10.25 -13.37 -10.43
CA ILE A 141 -9.24 -13.38 -11.48
C ILE A 141 -8.03 -14.14 -10.95
N PHE A 142 -7.66 -15.20 -11.64
CA PHE A 142 -6.52 -16.02 -11.29
C PHE A 142 -5.53 -16.07 -12.45
N PRO A 143 -4.26 -16.37 -12.17
CA PRO A 143 -3.30 -16.49 -13.26
C PRO A 143 -3.72 -17.60 -14.21
N ASP A 144 -3.36 -17.41 -15.48
CA ASP A 144 -3.69 -18.35 -16.53
C ASP A 144 -2.68 -19.51 -16.52
N PHE A 145 -2.92 -20.48 -15.66
CA PHE A 145 -2.12 -21.69 -15.62
C PHE A 145 -2.79 -22.78 -16.44
N GLU A 146 -2.00 -23.51 -17.19
CA GLU A 146 -2.52 -24.72 -17.78
C GLU A 146 -2.76 -25.70 -16.68
N SER A 147 -4.00 -26.08 -16.51
CA SER A 147 -4.31 -27.11 -15.57
C SER A 147 -4.78 -28.31 -16.35
N GLU A 148 -4.35 -29.42 -15.97
CA GLU A 148 -4.72 -30.60 -16.56
C GLU A 148 -5.83 -31.22 -16.10
#